data_52fcd96ef2b352942e3d1b6e73511538
#
_entry.id   52fcd96ef2b352942e3d1b6e73511538
#
_cell.length_a   1.000
_cell.length_b   1.000
_cell.length_c   1.000
_cell.angle_alpha   90.00
_cell.angle_beta   90.00
_cell.angle_gamma   90.00
#
_symmetry.space_group_name_H-M   'P 1'
#
loop_
_entity.id
_entity.type
_entity.pdbx_description
1 polymer ?
#
loop_
_entity_poly.entity_id
_entity_poly.type
_entity_poly.pdbx_seq_one_letter_code
_entity_poly.pdbx_strand_id
1 'polypeptide(L)'
;MKKKLAAASFSALLAIVASSTSSGFANWNTKYWANEKNFNRISSFNVSDNLPEGSKSTTKTSSEVVTASEDGKTLIYTDSDLGVVGLVDISDPAKPKALGVVELEAEPTGIAALGNNAYIGSN
;
A
#
# COMPACT_ATOMS: atom_id res chain seq x y z
N MET A 1 6.80 23.88 -71.91
CA MET A 1 7.51 23.74 -70.64
C MET A 1 6.50 23.78 -69.50
N LYS A 2 6.17 22.65 -68.91
CA LYS A 2 5.22 22.51 -67.81
C LYS A 2 6.01 22.49 -66.50
N LYS A 3 5.90 23.55 -65.67
CA LYS A 3 6.49 23.56 -64.34
C LYS A 3 5.60 22.75 -63.41
N LYS A 4 6.16 21.65 -62.86
CA LYS A 4 5.54 20.92 -61.78
C LYS A 4 5.83 21.67 -60.47
N LEU A 5 4.79 22.18 -59.82
CA LEU A 5 4.86 22.66 -58.45
C LEU A 5 4.90 21.40 -57.57
N ALA A 6 5.96 21.26 -56.78
CA ALA A 6 6.01 20.24 -55.76
C ALA A 6 5.17 20.69 -54.55
N ALA A 7 4.16 19.92 -54.24
CA ALA A 7 3.44 20.04 -52.98
C ALA A 7 4.34 19.51 -51.87
N ALA A 8 5.04 20.39 -51.20
CA ALA A 8 5.77 20.06 -49.97
C ALA A 8 4.78 19.95 -48.82
N SER A 9 4.77 18.82 -48.23
CA SER A 9 3.89 18.28 -47.24
C SER A 9 3.68 19.15 -45.99
N PHE A 10 2.41 19.42 -45.77
CA PHE A 10 1.91 19.97 -44.48
C PHE A 10 1.92 18.90 -43.34
N SER A 11 2.41 17.70 -43.61
CA SER A 11 2.36 16.58 -42.69
C SER A 11 3.50 16.60 -41.61
N ALA A 12 4.55 17.39 -41.82
CA ALA A 12 5.69 17.43 -40.90
C ALA A 12 5.47 18.35 -39.69
N LEU A 13 4.55 19.32 -39.80
CA LEU A 13 4.33 20.31 -38.74
C LEU A 13 3.36 19.82 -37.66
N LEU A 14 2.51 18.83 -37.97
CA LEU A 14 1.54 18.30 -37.01
C LEU A 14 2.13 17.26 -36.06
N ALA A 15 3.24 16.63 -36.43
CA ALA A 15 3.92 15.62 -35.63
C ALA A 15 4.76 16.22 -34.47
N ILE A 16 5.16 17.48 -34.57
CA ILE A 16 6.00 18.13 -33.55
C ILE A 16 5.17 18.69 -32.40
N VAL A 17 3.90 19.02 -32.62
CA VAL A 17 3.04 19.57 -31.58
C VAL A 17 2.41 18.46 -30.71
N ALA A 18 2.27 17.25 -31.23
CA ALA A 18 1.71 16.12 -30.48
C ALA A 18 2.73 15.46 -29.51
N SER A 19 4.04 15.67 -29.74
CA SER A 19 5.08 15.09 -28.88
C SER A 19 5.46 15.92 -27.68
N SER A 20 5.01 17.19 -27.60
CA SER A 20 5.42 18.10 -26.52
C SER A 20 4.43 18.22 -25.36
N THR A 21 3.24 17.60 -25.45
CA THR A 21 2.20 17.77 -24.42
C THR A 21 2.03 16.60 -23.46
N SER A 22 2.72 15.47 -23.70
CA SER A 22 2.57 14.30 -22.82
C SER A 22 3.72 14.07 -21.84
N SER A 23 4.80 14.85 -21.91
CA SER A 23 5.98 14.64 -21.07
C SER A 23 6.02 15.48 -19.78
N GLY A 24 5.13 16.46 -19.62
CA GLY A 24 5.16 17.37 -18.48
C GLY A 24 4.57 16.79 -17.19
N PHE A 25 3.57 15.95 -17.29
CA PHE A 25 2.87 15.42 -16.11
C PHE A 25 3.36 14.03 -15.65
N ALA A 26 3.92 13.24 -16.55
CA ALA A 26 4.45 11.92 -16.21
C ALA A 26 5.80 11.97 -15.49
N ASN A 27 6.53 13.06 -15.60
CA ASN A 27 7.95 13.12 -15.20
C ASN A 27 8.17 13.65 -13.79
N TRP A 28 7.21 14.32 -13.18
CA TRP A 28 7.42 14.79 -11.82
C TRP A 28 7.06 13.76 -10.74
N ASN A 29 6.21 12.79 -11.04
CA ASN A 29 5.97 11.67 -10.12
C ASN A 29 7.10 10.63 -10.15
N THR A 30 7.72 10.38 -11.31
CA THR A 30 8.81 9.40 -11.40
C THR A 30 10.14 9.91 -10.85
N LYS A 31 10.40 11.23 -10.90
CA LYS A 31 11.67 11.80 -10.44
C LYS A 31 11.81 11.78 -8.91
N TYR A 32 10.69 11.86 -8.17
CA TYR A 32 10.73 11.81 -6.71
C TYR A 32 10.70 10.39 -6.15
N TRP A 33 10.13 9.43 -6.90
CA TRP A 33 9.97 8.05 -6.43
C TRP A 33 11.05 7.09 -6.99
N ALA A 34 11.66 7.40 -8.14
CA ALA A 34 12.64 6.52 -8.79
C ALA A 34 14.04 6.54 -8.14
N ASN A 35 14.32 7.45 -7.22
CA ASN A 35 15.63 7.57 -6.55
C ASN A 35 15.62 7.16 -5.08
N GLU A 36 14.48 6.76 -4.53
CA GLU A 36 14.41 6.21 -3.17
C GLU A 36 14.83 4.74 -3.20
N LYS A 37 16.12 4.50 -3.23
CA LYS A 37 16.71 3.14 -3.26
C LYS A 37 16.55 2.38 -1.95
N ASN A 38 16.07 3.01 -0.88
CA ASN A 38 16.10 2.45 0.46
C ASN A 38 14.73 1.96 0.97
N PHE A 39 13.62 2.43 0.38
CA PHE A 39 12.27 2.01 0.77
C PHE A 39 11.38 1.88 -0.45
N ASN A 40 11.07 0.63 -0.80
CA ASN A 40 10.08 0.31 -1.83
C ASN A 40 8.87 -0.34 -1.16
N ARG A 41 7.67 0.14 -1.48
CA ARG A 41 6.45 -0.56 -1.08
C ARG A 41 6.40 -1.91 -1.79
N ILE A 42 6.41 -3.00 -1.03
CA ILE A 42 6.31 -4.36 -1.55
C ILE A 42 4.84 -4.71 -1.74
N SER A 43 4.00 -4.40 -0.74
CA SER A 43 2.57 -4.69 -0.74
C SER A 43 1.81 -3.74 0.18
N SER A 44 0.50 -3.90 0.22
CA SER A 44 -0.38 -3.28 1.22
C SER A 44 -1.40 -4.33 1.66
N PHE A 45 -1.75 -4.29 2.93
CA PHE A 45 -2.80 -5.13 3.51
C PHE A 45 -3.89 -4.21 4.06
N ASN A 46 -5.13 -4.48 3.71
CA ASN A 46 -6.26 -3.75 4.27
C ASN A 46 -6.74 -4.46 5.54
N VAL A 47 -6.62 -3.81 6.69
CA VAL A 47 -6.95 -4.42 7.98
C VAL A 47 -8.42 -4.83 8.11
N SER A 48 -9.32 -4.21 7.33
CA SER A 48 -10.72 -4.65 7.26
C SER A 48 -10.88 -6.06 6.69
N ASP A 49 -9.91 -6.54 5.90
CA ASP A 49 -9.94 -7.90 5.34
C ASP A 49 -9.68 -8.97 6.41
N ASN A 50 -9.17 -8.55 7.57
CA ASN A 50 -8.90 -9.41 8.72
C ASN A 50 -10.14 -9.64 9.61
N LEU A 51 -11.19 -8.84 9.42
CA LEU A 51 -12.41 -8.95 10.18
C LEU A 51 -13.28 -10.12 9.70
N PRO A 52 -14.16 -10.69 10.55
CA PRO A 52 -15.13 -11.70 10.16
C PRO A 52 -15.98 -11.26 8.97
N GLU A 53 -16.37 -12.20 8.14
CA GLU A 53 -17.30 -11.92 7.03
C GLU A 53 -18.62 -11.36 7.58
N GLY A 54 -19.13 -10.31 6.93
CA GLY A 54 -20.31 -9.58 7.39
C GLY A 54 -19.99 -8.29 8.16
N SER A 55 -18.82 -8.18 8.80
CA SER A 55 -18.37 -6.95 9.46
C SER A 55 -17.61 -6.02 8.52
N LYS A 56 -16.99 -6.58 7.49
CA LYS A 56 -15.97 -5.91 6.64
C LYS A 56 -16.40 -4.62 5.96
N SER A 57 -17.67 -4.49 5.59
CA SER A 57 -18.14 -3.37 4.76
C SER A 57 -18.59 -2.14 5.55
N THR A 58 -18.85 -2.28 6.85
CA THR A 58 -19.45 -1.21 7.67
C THR A 58 -18.62 -0.84 8.89
N THR A 59 -17.65 -1.67 9.24
CA THR A 59 -16.85 -1.48 10.45
C THR A 59 -15.63 -0.61 10.16
N LYS A 60 -15.52 0.48 10.88
CA LYS A 60 -14.33 1.33 10.87
C LYS A 60 -13.20 0.61 11.59
N THR A 61 -12.02 0.59 11.02
CA THR A 61 -10.80 0.06 11.61
C THR A 61 -9.80 1.18 11.87
N SER A 62 -9.01 1.07 12.93
CA SER A 62 -7.98 2.03 13.32
C SER A 62 -6.74 1.27 13.81
N SER A 63 -5.94 0.76 12.87
CA SER A 63 -4.67 0.11 13.21
C SER A 63 -3.64 1.16 13.66
N GLU A 64 -3.13 1.06 14.89
CA GLU A 64 -2.30 2.10 15.52
C GLU A 64 -0.88 1.64 15.81
N VAL A 65 -0.72 0.51 16.49
CA VAL A 65 0.59 -0.01 16.86
C VAL A 65 0.80 -1.36 16.21
N VAL A 66 1.98 -1.60 15.66
CA VAL A 66 2.33 -2.85 15.00
C VAL A 66 3.67 -3.37 15.50
N THR A 67 3.77 -4.69 15.65
CA THR A 67 5.01 -5.42 15.89
C THR A 67 5.09 -6.62 14.96
N ALA A 68 6.26 -7.24 14.84
CA ALA A 68 6.44 -8.50 14.12
C ALA A 68 6.80 -9.62 15.10
N SER A 69 6.40 -10.84 14.76
CA SER A 69 6.89 -12.04 15.43
C SER A 69 8.41 -12.15 15.30
N GLU A 70 9.05 -12.86 16.22
CA GLU A 70 10.51 -13.01 16.25
C GLU A 70 11.07 -13.67 14.97
N ASP A 71 10.30 -14.56 14.34
CA ASP A 71 10.67 -15.18 13.06
C ASP A 71 10.38 -14.30 11.83
N GLY A 72 9.79 -13.12 12.02
CA GLY A 72 9.48 -12.17 10.97
C GLY A 72 8.37 -12.60 10.02
N LYS A 73 7.54 -13.58 10.38
CA LYS A 73 6.49 -14.11 9.47
C LYS A 73 5.09 -13.64 9.79
N THR A 74 4.89 -13.03 10.95
CA THR A 74 3.58 -12.54 11.37
C THR A 74 3.70 -11.09 11.81
N LEU A 75 2.86 -10.21 11.26
CA LEU A 75 2.59 -8.90 11.84
C LEU A 75 1.44 -9.03 12.82
N ILE A 76 1.56 -8.30 13.94
CA ILE A 76 0.57 -8.24 14.99
C ILE A 76 0.30 -6.75 15.22
N TYR A 77 -0.96 -6.32 15.11
CA TYR A 77 -1.35 -4.92 15.26
C TYR A 77 -2.49 -4.75 16.25
N THR A 78 -2.56 -3.59 16.88
CA THR A 78 -3.69 -3.19 17.74
C THR A 78 -4.68 -2.36 16.92
N ASP A 79 -5.96 -2.52 17.21
CA ASP A 79 -7.04 -1.65 16.76
C ASP A 79 -7.85 -1.23 17.99
N SER A 80 -7.64 0.01 18.44
CA SER A 80 -8.25 0.53 19.65
C SER A 80 -9.74 0.81 19.49
N ASP A 81 -10.16 1.29 18.31
CA ASP A 81 -11.58 1.54 18.00
C ASP A 81 -12.43 0.25 18.09
N LEU A 82 -11.83 -0.90 17.79
CA LEU A 82 -12.50 -2.19 17.86
C LEU A 82 -12.19 -3.01 19.11
N GLY A 83 -11.19 -2.61 19.90
CA GLY A 83 -10.75 -3.40 21.03
C GLY A 83 -10.16 -4.75 20.63
N VAL A 84 -9.41 -4.83 19.53
CA VAL A 84 -8.87 -6.09 19.01
C VAL A 84 -7.37 -6.02 18.77
N VAL A 85 -6.78 -7.20 18.69
CA VAL A 85 -5.44 -7.43 18.11
C VAL A 85 -5.63 -8.24 16.84
N GLY A 86 -5.10 -7.75 15.74
CA GLY A 86 -5.12 -8.45 14.47
C GLY A 86 -3.78 -9.08 14.12
N LEU A 87 -3.83 -10.18 13.38
CA LEU A 87 -2.67 -10.93 12.92
C LEU A 87 -2.66 -11.03 11.40
N VAL A 88 -1.48 -10.87 10.79
CA VAL A 88 -1.30 -10.95 9.33
C VAL A 88 -0.09 -11.83 9.03
N ASP A 89 -0.30 -12.86 8.22
CA ASP A 89 0.79 -13.66 7.68
C ASP A 89 1.57 -12.86 6.63
N ILE A 90 2.85 -12.66 6.87
CA ILE A 90 3.81 -12.01 5.98
C ILE A 90 4.96 -12.94 5.59
N SER A 91 4.77 -14.26 5.65
CA SER A 91 5.76 -15.24 5.19
C SER A 91 6.16 -15.00 3.73
N ASP A 92 5.21 -14.51 2.89
CA ASP A 92 5.48 -13.87 1.61
C ASP A 92 5.11 -12.39 1.72
N PRO A 93 6.08 -11.47 1.91
CA PRO A 93 5.77 -10.04 2.09
C PRO A 93 5.07 -9.40 0.90
N ALA A 94 5.16 -9.99 -0.29
CA ALA A 94 4.45 -9.51 -1.48
C ALA A 94 2.96 -9.90 -1.49
N LYS A 95 2.57 -10.86 -0.65
CA LYS A 95 1.21 -11.42 -0.59
C LYS A 95 0.76 -11.64 0.85
N PRO A 96 0.62 -10.58 1.65
CA PRO A 96 0.15 -10.70 3.03
C PRO A 96 -1.25 -11.31 3.08
N LYS A 97 -1.52 -12.12 4.12
CA LYS A 97 -2.79 -12.82 4.29
C LYS A 97 -3.37 -12.55 5.67
N ALA A 98 -4.70 -12.45 5.72
CA ALA A 98 -5.44 -12.36 6.96
C ALA A 98 -5.27 -13.64 7.80
N LEU A 99 -5.00 -13.49 9.10
CA LEU A 99 -5.02 -14.56 10.10
C LEU A 99 -6.16 -14.36 11.11
N GLY A 100 -6.88 -13.25 11.00
CA GLY A 100 -8.00 -12.91 11.87
C GLY A 100 -7.63 -11.96 13.00
N VAL A 101 -8.58 -11.74 13.89
CA VAL A 101 -8.48 -10.86 15.05
C VAL A 101 -8.77 -11.61 16.34
N VAL A 102 -8.20 -11.12 17.44
CA VAL A 102 -8.47 -11.55 18.80
C VAL A 102 -9.13 -10.38 19.54
N GLU A 103 -10.33 -10.58 20.04
CA GLU A 103 -11.03 -9.59 20.85
C GLU A 103 -10.38 -9.48 22.24
N LEU A 104 -10.30 -8.26 22.75
CA LEU A 104 -9.78 -7.95 24.06
C LEU A 104 -10.91 -7.42 24.95
N GLU A 105 -10.77 -7.59 26.28
CA GLU A 105 -11.72 -7.05 27.27
C GLU A 105 -11.55 -5.54 27.49
N ALA A 106 -10.41 -4.97 27.05
CA ALA A 106 -10.07 -3.58 27.23
C ALA A 106 -9.34 -3.02 26.01
N GLU A 107 -9.33 -1.71 25.87
CA GLU A 107 -8.72 -1.00 24.75
C GLU A 107 -7.20 -1.23 24.73
N PRO A 108 -6.63 -1.77 23.62
CA PRO A 108 -5.20 -1.98 23.50
C PRO A 108 -4.46 -0.65 23.29
N THR A 109 -3.41 -0.42 24.08
CA THR A 109 -2.60 0.80 24.03
C THR A 109 -1.16 0.56 23.57
N GLY A 110 -0.75 -0.69 23.49
CA GLY A 110 0.60 -1.06 23.05
C GLY A 110 0.75 -2.54 22.84
N ILE A 111 1.78 -2.93 22.08
CA ILE A 111 2.06 -4.33 21.78
C ILE A 111 3.57 -4.58 21.64
N ALA A 112 4.02 -5.73 22.13
CA ALA A 112 5.36 -6.24 21.92
C ALA A 112 5.31 -7.75 21.70
N ALA A 113 6.16 -8.28 20.82
CA ALA A 113 6.32 -9.70 20.60
C ALA A 113 7.65 -10.18 21.21
N LEU A 114 7.64 -11.35 21.87
CA LEU A 114 8.82 -12.00 22.40
C LEU A 114 8.60 -13.52 22.39
N GLY A 115 9.46 -14.25 21.68
CA GLY A 115 9.28 -15.68 21.47
C GLY A 115 7.95 -15.95 20.77
N ASN A 116 7.16 -16.85 21.33
CA ASN A 116 5.85 -17.23 20.81
C ASN A 116 4.69 -16.43 21.45
N ASN A 117 4.98 -15.37 22.16
CA ASN A 117 3.98 -14.59 22.88
C ASN A 117 3.88 -13.16 22.38
N ALA A 118 2.68 -12.61 22.36
CA ALA A 118 2.42 -11.19 22.23
C ALA A 118 1.96 -10.63 23.58
N TYR A 119 2.55 -9.54 24.00
CA TYR A 119 2.24 -8.83 25.23
C TYR A 119 1.51 -7.54 24.85
N ILE A 120 0.29 -7.37 25.33
CA ILE A 120 -0.58 -6.24 25.01
C ILE A 120 -0.76 -5.41 26.28
N GLY A 121 -0.44 -4.12 26.18
CA GLY A 121 -0.85 -3.12 27.17
C GLY A 121 -2.29 -2.72 26.89
N SER A 122 -3.11 -2.58 27.92
CA SER A 122 -4.50 -2.15 27.81
C SER A 122 -4.88 -1.24 28.99
N ASN A 123 -5.87 -0.39 28.76
CA ASN A 123 -6.45 0.49 29.79
C ASN A 123 -7.62 -0.20 30.49
#